data_1ba83d7bc2ab316991af359e816337d8
#
_entry.id   1ba83d7bc2ab316991af359e816337d8
#
_cell.length_a   1.000
_cell.length_b   1.000
_cell.length_c   1.000
_cell.angle_alpha   90.00
_cell.angle_beta   90.00
_cell.angle_gamma   90.00
#
_symmetry.space_group_name_H-M   'P 1'
#
loop_
_entity.id
_entity.type
_entity.pdbx_description
1 polymer ?
#
loop_
_entity_poly.entity_id
_entity_poly.type
_entity_poly.pdbx_seq_one_letter_code
_entity_poly.pdbx_strand_id
1 'polypeptide(L)'
;MELKDTITLMNSSDYKDRFKAEYYQTKIRYDKLHRTIIKYGAGTLDFEPTCSLDLLKEQASYMDRYLYTLEVRAEIEGVKL
;
A
#
# COMPACT_ATOMS: atom_id res chain seq x y z
N MET A 1 0.58 11.99 -1.63
CA MET A 1 1.08 11.31 -2.84
C MET A 1 -0.01 10.40 -3.39
N GLU A 2 -0.19 10.42 -4.68
CA GLU A 2 -1.13 9.56 -5.39
C GLU A 2 -0.37 8.55 -6.25
N LEU A 3 -1.06 7.51 -6.74
CA LEU A 3 -0.40 6.49 -7.57
C LEU A 3 0.32 7.07 -8.78
N LYS A 4 -0.26 8.07 -9.43
CA LYS A 4 0.37 8.74 -10.59
C LYS A 4 1.72 9.38 -10.27
N ASP A 5 1.94 9.75 -9.01
CA ASP A 5 3.19 10.40 -8.58
C ASP A 5 4.35 9.40 -8.49
N THR A 6 4.07 8.10 -8.57
CA THR A 6 5.11 7.06 -8.53
C THR A 6 5.67 6.73 -9.91
N ILE A 7 5.09 7.28 -11.00
CA ILE A 7 5.50 6.93 -12.37
C ILE A 7 6.95 7.31 -12.63
N THR A 8 7.36 8.52 -12.25
CA THR A 8 8.74 8.99 -12.43
C THR A 8 9.72 8.12 -11.64
N LEU A 9 9.36 7.78 -10.39
CA LEU A 9 10.19 6.91 -9.55
C LEU A 9 10.32 5.51 -10.15
N MET A 10 9.23 4.97 -10.67
CA MET A 10 9.20 3.64 -11.27
C MET A 10 10.08 3.55 -12.51
N ASN A 11 10.16 4.63 -13.28
CA ASN A 11 10.93 4.69 -14.53
C ASN A 11 12.38 5.17 -14.32
N SER A 12 12.80 5.42 -13.08
CA SER A 12 14.14 5.89 -12.79
C SER A 12 15.19 4.80 -13.02
N SER A 13 16.39 5.21 -13.41
CA SER A 13 17.54 4.31 -13.47
C SER A 13 18.13 4.01 -12.09
N ASP A 14 17.76 4.80 -11.07
CA ASP A 14 18.22 4.60 -9.69
C ASP A 14 17.36 3.54 -9.00
N TYR A 15 18.00 2.49 -8.50
CA TYR A 15 17.35 1.43 -7.76
C TYR A 15 16.56 1.95 -6.55
N LYS A 16 17.10 2.94 -5.83
CA LYS A 16 16.41 3.50 -4.65
C LYS A 16 15.09 4.17 -5.02
N ASP A 17 15.04 4.84 -6.18
CA ASP A 17 13.80 5.43 -6.67
C ASP A 17 12.78 4.35 -7.02
N ARG A 18 13.20 3.28 -7.69
CA ARG A 18 12.30 2.17 -8.02
C ARG A 18 11.81 1.46 -6.76
N PHE A 19 12.65 1.34 -5.73
CA PHE A 19 12.26 0.82 -4.42
C PHE A 19 11.16 1.69 -3.79
N LYS A 20 11.34 3.01 -3.83
CA LYS A 20 10.33 3.95 -3.33
C LYS A 20 9.01 3.82 -4.07
N ALA A 21 9.07 3.62 -5.40
CA ALA A 21 7.86 3.41 -6.20
C ALA A 21 7.09 2.18 -5.72
N GLU A 22 7.77 1.07 -5.52
CA GLU A 22 7.16 -0.16 -5.03
C GLU A 22 6.51 0.05 -3.67
N TYR A 23 7.23 0.69 -2.76
CA TYR A 23 6.71 0.96 -1.41
C TYR A 23 5.47 1.85 -1.46
N TYR A 24 5.55 3.01 -2.12
CA TYR A 24 4.45 3.97 -2.13
C TYR A 24 3.24 3.46 -2.88
N GLN A 25 3.42 2.71 -3.97
CA GLN A 25 2.29 2.09 -4.65
C GLN A 25 1.54 1.14 -3.72
N THR A 26 2.26 0.31 -3.00
CA THR A 26 1.66 -0.63 -2.06
C THR A 26 1.01 0.11 -0.89
N LYS A 27 1.67 1.12 -0.35
CA LYS A 27 1.18 1.93 0.78
C LYS A 27 -0.11 2.66 0.45
N ILE A 28 -0.17 3.28 -0.72
CA ILE A 28 -1.35 4.02 -1.17
C ILE A 28 -2.55 3.06 -1.31
N ARG A 29 -2.33 1.89 -1.91
CA ARG A 29 -3.38 0.89 -2.08
C ARG A 29 -3.81 0.30 -0.74
N TYR A 30 -2.87 0.03 0.14
CA TYR A 30 -3.16 -0.45 1.49
C TYR A 30 -4.01 0.55 2.28
N ASP A 31 -3.63 1.82 2.28
CA ASP A 31 -4.35 2.85 3.03
C ASP A 31 -5.81 2.97 2.53
N LYS A 32 -6.02 2.87 1.22
CA LYS A 32 -7.36 2.91 0.65
C LYS A 32 -8.19 1.69 1.07
N LEU A 33 -7.61 0.50 0.98
CA LEU A 33 -8.28 -0.73 1.40
C LEU A 33 -8.58 -0.72 2.89
N HIS A 34 -7.64 -0.27 3.69
CA HIS A 34 -7.80 -0.18 5.14
C HIS A 34 -8.96 0.75 5.52
N ARG A 35 -9.06 1.92 4.87
CA ARG A 35 -10.19 2.83 5.09
C ARG A 35 -11.53 2.22 4.69
N THR A 36 -11.56 1.47 3.60
CA THR A 36 -12.76 0.76 3.17
C THR A 36 -13.21 -0.24 4.23
N ILE A 37 -12.29 -0.98 4.81
CA ILE A 37 -12.58 -1.97 5.87
C ILE A 37 -13.11 -1.27 7.12
N ILE A 38 -12.48 -0.15 7.51
CA ILE A 38 -12.94 0.65 8.67
C ILE A 38 -14.36 1.15 8.45
N LYS A 39 -14.64 1.73 7.30
CA LYS A 39 -15.97 2.27 6.98
C LYS A 39 -17.02 1.16 6.95
N TYR A 40 -16.67 0.00 6.42
CA TYR A 40 -17.58 -1.14 6.43
C TYR A 40 -17.96 -1.52 7.86
N GLY A 41 -16.96 -1.65 8.74
CA GLY A 41 -17.19 -1.98 10.15
C GLY A 41 -18.00 -0.93 10.90
N ALA A 42 -17.83 0.34 10.52
CA ALA A 42 -18.55 1.46 11.14
C ALA A 42 -19.96 1.66 10.55
N GLY A 43 -20.30 0.97 9.47
CA GLY A 43 -21.58 1.12 8.80
C GLY A 43 -21.71 2.40 7.97
N THR A 44 -20.55 2.99 7.58
CA THR A 44 -20.53 4.26 6.83
C THR A 44 -20.06 4.10 5.38
N LEU A 45 -19.79 2.85 4.95
CA LEU A 45 -19.38 2.61 3.57
C LEU A 45 -20.57 2.85 2.63
N ASP A 46 -20.35 3.62 1.57
CA ASP A 46 -21.39 4.08 0.66
C ASP A 46 -21.56 3.22 -0.60
N PHE A 47 -20.95 2.02 -0.60
CA PHE A 47 -21.10 1.07 -1.70
C PHE A 47 -21.03 -0.37 -1.16
N GLU A 48 -21.50 -1.33 -1.97
CA GLU A 48 -21.39 -2.75 -1.65
C GLU A 48 -20.08 -3.30 -2.22
N PRO A 49 -19.18 -3.85 -1.39
CA PRO A 49 -17.99 -4.51 -1.89
C PRO A 49 -18.33 -5.72 -2.75
N THR A 50 -17.53 -5.97 -3.78
CA THR A 50 -17.71 -7.12 -4.66
C THR A 50 -17.08 -8.40 -4.11
N CYS A 51 -16.34 -8.31 -3.01
CA CYS A 51 -15.75 -9.44 -2.30
C CYS A 51 -16.22 -9.44 -0.86
N SER A 52 -16.05 -10.58 -0.17
CA SER A 52 -16.36 -10.66 1.26
C SER A 52 -15.41 -9.76 2.06
N LEU A 53 -15.91 -9.28 3.20
CA LEU A 53 -15.09 -8.49 4.12
C LEU A 53 -13.89 -9.30 4.63
N ASP A 54 -14.07 -10.60 4.86
CA ASP A 54 -12.98 -11.46 5.33
C ASP A 54 -11.86 -11.55 4.31
N LEU A 55 -12.19 -11.64 3.02
CA LEU A 55 -11.18 -11.68 1.95
C LEU A 55 -10.44 -10.35 1.87
N LEU A 56 -11.14 -9.22 2.00
CA LEU A 56 -10.51 -7.91 1.99
C LEU A 56 -9.57 -7.71 3.19
N LYS A 57 -9.97 -8.20 4.36
CA LYS A 57 -9.11 -8.18 5.55
C LYS A 57 -7.85 -9.04 5.37
N GLU A 58 -8.00 -10.19 4.72
CA GLU A 58 -6.86 -11.06 4.41
C GLU A 58 -5.86 -10.35 3.49
N GLN A 59 -6.37 -9.71 2.42
CA GLN A 59 -5.51 -8.93 1.53
C GLN A 59 -4.79 -7.81 2.28
N ALA A 60 -5.50 -7.07 3.13
CA ALA A 60 -4.90 -5.99 3.92
C ALA A 60 -3.80 -6.53 4.84
N SER A 61 -3.99 -7.70 5.42
CA SER A 61 -2.99 -8.33 6.27
C SER A 61 -1.70 -8.66 5.51
N TYR A 62 -1.82 -9.20 4.29
CA TYR A 62 -0.64 -9.48 3.46
C TYR A 62 0.08 -8.21 3.03
N MET A 63 -0.67 -7.16 2.69
CA MET A 63 -0.09 -5.88 2.30
C MET A 63 0.64 -5.23 3.48
N ASP A 64 0.08 -5.31 4.68
CA ASP A 64 0.71 -4.78 5.89
C ASP A 64 2.05 -5.47 6.16
N ARG A 65 2.11 -6.78 6.04
CA ARG A 65 3.36 -7.54 6.21
C ARG A 65 4.38 -7.20 5.13
N TYR A 66 3.94 -7.03 3.90
CA TYR A 66 4.80 -6.63 2.80
C TYR A 66 5.39 -5.24 3.05
N LEU A 67 4.57 -4.29 3.46
CA LEU A 67 5.03 -2.93 3.79
C LEU A 67 6.06 -2.95 4.91
N TYR A 68 5.81 -3.72 5.97
CA TYR A 68 6.77 -3.88 7.06
C TYR A 68 8.12 -4.40 6.53
N THR A 69 8.08 -5.41 5.69
CA THR A 69 9.29 -5.99 5.10
C THR A 69 10.06 -4.94 4.29
N LEU A 70 9.36 -4.13 3.49
CA LEU A 70 10.00 -3.06 2.72
C LEU A 70 10.58 -1.99 3.64
N GLU A 71 9.90 -1.66 4.74
CA GLU A 71 10.40 -0.66 5.70
C GLU A 71 11.69 -1.13 6.36
N VAL A 72 11.75 -2.41 6.76
CA VAL A 72 12.99 -3.00 7.32
C VAL A 72 14.10 -2.98 6.28
N ARG A 73 13.81 -3.38 5.04
CA ARG A 73 14.80 -3.34 3.96
C ARG A 73 15.29 -1.93 3.69
N ALA A 74 14.39 -0.95 3.72
CA ALA A 74 14.77 0.45 3.51
C ALA A 74 15.79 0.92 4.56
N GLU A 75 15.58 0.54 5.82
CA GLU A 75 16.55 0.85 6.88
C GLU A 75 17.91 0.21 6.63
N ILE A 76 17.92 -1.06 6.23
CA ILE A 76 19.17 -1.79 5.97
C ILE A 76 19.88 -1.22 4.73
N GLU A 77 19.13 -0.90 3.68
CA GLU A 77 19.68 -0.50 2.38
C GLU A 77 19.91 1.01 2.28
N GLY A 78 19.52 1.77 3.29
CA GLY A 78 19.70 3.22 3.30
C GLY A 78 18.77 3.97 2.35
N VAL A 79 17.54 3.46 2.18
CA VAL A 79 16.50 4.13 1.39
C VAL A 79 15.64 4.96 2.33
N LYS A 80 15.51 6.25 2.07
CA LYS A 80 14.64 7.14 2.87
C LYS A 80 13.24 7.16 2.29
N LEU A 81 12.33 6.52 2.98
CA LEU A 81 10.91 6.49 2.61
C LEU A 81 10.14 7.73 3.09
#